data_8ea79cf13f839c3e43d28ce8fbb0cc92
#
_entry.id   8ea79cf13f839c3e43d28ce8fbb0cc92
#
_cell.length_a   1.000
_cell.length_b   1.000
_cell.length_c   1.000
_cell.angle_alpha   90.00
_cell.angle_beta   90.00
_cell.angle_gamma   90.00
#
_symmetry.space_group_name_H-M   'P 1'
#
loop_
_entity.id
_entity.type
_entity.pdbx_description
1 polymer ?
#
loop_
_entity_poly.entity_id
_entity_poly.type
_entity_poly.pdbx_seq_one_letter_code
_entity_poly.pdbx_strand_id
1 'polypeptide(L)'
;MLWMPNWIGDVVLTLPVIQSLRRAYPVARISVVAKSPSDELLMGHPSINTVFTLPSGSENGFWQKAKFARNLKKFNFDVGVVFPNSFGSAFLLSLTEVKCRLGYNTDAREILLTHPVKTTSRLKKAQYRVEYFFKILSSLKLDTPDREFAPLISQEGDATTREVLLDMGWMKTRSF
;
A
#
# COMPACT_ATOMS: atom_id res chain seq x y z
N MET A 1 -7.72 -2.88 -5.68
CA MET A 1 -6.25 -2.92 -5.86
C MET A 1 -5.62 -1.66 -5.28
N LEU A 2 -4.45 -1.78 -4.60
CA LEU A 2 -3.70 -0.68 -4.02
C LEU A 2 -2.32 -0.60 -4.68
N TRP A 3 -1.96 0.55 -5.26
CA TRP A 3 -0.63 0.80 -5.80
C TRP A 3 0.21 1.46 -4.72
N MET A 4 1.18 0.71 -4.18
CA MET A 4 1.91 1.06 -2.98
C MET A 4 2.94 2.18 -3.20
N PRO A 5 3.33 2.92 -2.13
CA PRO A 5 4.42 3.88 -2.19
C PRO A 5 5.75 3.24 -2.60
N ASN A 6 6.70 4.08 -3.06
CA ASN A 6 8.00 3.60 -3.51
C ASN A 6 8.98 3.27 -2.36
N TRP A 7 8.80 3.91 -1.20
CA TRP A 7 9.69 3.79 -0.05
C TRP A 7 9.10 2.83 0.97
N ILE A 8 9.91 1.91 1.50
CA ILE A 8 9.48 0.90 2.45
C ILE A 8 8.85 1.52 3.72
N GLY A 9 9.40 2.62 4.22
CA GLY A 9 8.82 3.34 5.36
C GLY A 9 7.41 3.87 5.08
N ASP A 10 7.16 4.40 3.87
CA ASP A 10 5.83 4.83 3.47
C ASP A 10 4.88 3.63 3.32
N VAL A 11 5.38 2.47 2.86
CA VAL A 11 4.60 1.23 2.78
C VAL A 11 4.15 0.77 4.17
N VAL A 12 5.04 0.79 5.16
CA VAL A 12 4.69 0.48 6.56
C VAL A 12 3.57 1.40 7.05
N LEU A 13 3.64 2.70 6.74
CA LEU A 13 2.62 3.67 7.13
C LEU A 13 1.28 3.49 6.40
N THR A 14 1.20 2.68 5.34
CA THR A 14 -0.06 2.32 4.70
C THR A 14 -0.73 1.08 5.31
N LEU A 15 -0.04 0.30 6.15
CA LEU A 15 -0.62 -0.91 6.76
C LEU A 15 -1.90 -0.64 7.56
N PRO A 16 -1.99 0.41 8.40
CA PRO A 16 -3.24 0.75 9.08
C PRO A 16 -4.40 1.04 8.11
N VAL A 17 -4.07 1.64 6.95
CA VAL A 17 -5.06 1.91 5.88
C VAL A 17 -5.60 0.61 5.30
N ILE A 18 -4.71 -0.36 5.02
CA ILE A 18 -5.07 -1.68 4.49
C ILE A 18 -5.93 -2.46 5.50
N GLN A 19 -5.55 -2.42 6.77
CA GLN A 19 -6.32 -3.05 7.85
C GLN A 19 -7.73 -2.45 7.98
N SER A 20 -7.85 -1.11 7.89
CA SER A 20 -9.15 -0.44 7.92
C SER A 20 -10.02 -0.78 6.70
N LEU A 21 -9.39 -0.91 5.51
CA LEU A 21 -10.08 -1.41 4.32
C LEU A 21 -10.60 -2.85 4.53
N ARG A 22 -9.80 -3.72 5.12
CA ARG A 22 -10.20 -5.10 5.40
C ARG A 22 -11.36 -5.15 6.39
N ARG A 23 -11.35 -4.32 7.45
CA ARG A 23 -12.44 -4.24 8.41
C ARG A 23 -13.73 -3.74 7.79
N ALA A 24 -13.64 -2.67 6.99
CA ALA A 24 -14.80 -2.09 6.32
C ALA A 24 -15.39 -3.00 5.22
N TYR A 25 -14.51 -3.78 4.57
CA TYR A 25 -14.87 -4.68 3.46
C TYR A 25 -14.32 -6.09 3.69
N PRO A 26 -14.90 -6.87 4.63
CA PRO A 26 -14.36 -8.17 5.06
C PRO A 26 -14.23 -9.20 3.93
N VAL A 27 -15.12 -9.15 2.94
CA VAL A 27 -15.16 -10.09 1.81
C VAL A 27 -14.44 -9.58 0.56
N ALA A 28 -13.93 -8.33 0.56
CA ALA A 28 -13.24 -7.76 -0.59
C ALA A 28 -11.91 -8.47 -0.86
N ARG A 29 -11.57 -8.66 -2.12
CA ARG A 29 -10.24 -9.13 -2.52
C ARG A 29 -9.28 -7.93 -2.60
N ILE A 30 -8.44 -7.78 -1.58
CA ILE A 30 -7.44 -6.73 -1.52
C ILE A 30 -6.15 -7.22 -2.17
N SER A 31 -5.78 -6.60 -3.27
CA SER A 31 -4.52 -6.87 -3.97
C SER A 31 -3.64 -5.63 -3.91
N VAL A 32 -2.35 -5.83 -3.73
CA VAL A 32 -1.37 -4.74 -3.69
C VAL A 32 -0.35 -4.87 -4.82
N VAL A 33 0.12 -3.75 -5.34
CA VAL A 33 1.25 -3.65 -6.28
C VAL A 33 2.37 -2.93 -5.57
N ALA A 34 3.49 -3.59 -5.32
CA ALA A 34 4.63 -3.06 -4.59
C ALA A 34 5.94 -3.36 -5.30
N LYS A 35 6.98 -2.59 -5.02
CA LYS A 35 8.36 -2.87 -5.46
C LYS A 35 9.08 -3.73 -4.43
N SER A 36 10.05 -4.54 -4.87
CA SER A 36 11.03 -5.14 -3.97
C SER A 36 11.88 -4.06 -3.27
N PRO A 37 12.20 -4.22 -1.95
CA PRO A 37 11.82 -5.32 -1.08
C PRO A 37 10.47 -5.13 -0.35
N SER A 38 9.70 -4.09 -0.67
CA SER A 38 8.43 -3.79 0.03
C SER A 38 7.33 -4.82 -0.24
N ASP A 39 7.39 -5.54 -1.35
CA ASP A 39 6.50 -6.64 -1.66
C ASP A 39 6.68 -7.81 -0.69
N GLU A 40 7.92 -8.12 -0.31
CA GLU A 40 8.24 -9.16 0.68
C GLU A 40 7.61 -8.85 2.05
N LEU A 41 7.68 -7.58 2.48
CA LEU A 41 7.04 -7.12 3.72
C LEU A 41 5.51 -7.34 3.72
N LEU A 42 4.89 -7.27 2.55
CA LEU A 42 3.43 -7.38 2.40
C LEU A 42 2.96 -8.83 2.18
N MET A 43 3.86 -9.73 1.81
CA MET A 43 3.57 -11.15 1.64
C MET A 43 3.13 -11.78 2.97
N GLY A 44 2.07 -12.56 2.94
CA GLY A 44 1.52 -13.19 4.15
C GLY A 44 0.72 -12.27 5.06
N HIS A 45 0.59 -10.97 4.76
CA HIS A 45 -0.21 -10.06 5.57
C HIS A 45 -1.71 -10.45 5.51
N PRO A 46 -2.40 -10.70 6.66
CA PRO A 46 -3.75 -11.27 6.70
C PRO A 46 -4.82 -10.39 6.05
N SER A 47 -4.59 -9.09 5.94
CA SER A 47 -5.50 -8.17 5.25
C SER A 47 -5.32 -8.14 3.73
N ILE A 48 -4.29 -8.82 3.19
CA ILE A 48 -3.93 -8.80 1.76
C ILE A 48 -4.16 -10.18 1.17
N ASN A 49 -4.84 -10.24 0.02
CA ASN A 49 -5.08 -11.50 -0.69
C ASN A 49 -3.99 -11.80 -1.73
N THR A 50 -3.43 -10.76 -2.35
CA THR A 50 -2.45 -10.94 -3.43
C THR A 50 -1.46 -9.79 -3.44
N VAL A 51 -0.19 -10.12 -3.53
CA VAL A 51 0.90 -9.16 -3.75
C VAL A 51 1.42 -9.33 -5.18
N PHE A 52 1.45 -8.25 -5.94
CA PHE A 52 2.06 -8.19 -7.27
C PHE A 52 3.36 -7.40 -7.17
N THR A 53 4.47 -8.02 -7.51
CA THR A 53 5.78 -7.36 -7.56
C THR A 53 5.87 -6.51 -8.83
N LEU A 54 6.06 -5.19 -8.65
CA LEU A 54 6.28 -4.27 -9.76
C LEU A 54 7.67 -4.50 -10.37
N PRO A 55 7.78 -4.73 -11.68
CA PRO A 55 9.08 -4.93 -12.32
C PRO A 55 10.06 -3.79 -12.06
N SER A 56 11.28 -4.15 -11.65
CA SER A 56 12.42 -3.25 -11.51
C SER A 56 13.44 -3.57 -12.60
N GLY A 57 13.85 -2.57 -13.41
CA GLY A 57 14.84 -2.76 -14.46
C GLY A 57 15.22 -1.44 -15.11
N SER A 58 16.48 -1.32 -15.60
CA SER A 58 17.11 -0.04 -15.89
C SER A 58 16.82 0.55 -17.27
N GLU A 59 16.85 -0.19 -18.36
CA GLU A 59 16.83 0.44 -19.71
C GLU A 59 15.41 0.60 -20.32
N ASN A 60 14.46 -0.28 -20.00
CA ASN A 60 13.09 -0.22 -20.48
C ASN A 60 12.04 -0.19 -19.36
N GLY A 61 12.44 0.32 -18.20
CA GLY A 61 11.67 0.20 -16.95
C GLY A 61 10.24 0.73 -17.04
N PHE A 62 9.98 1.78 -17.82
CA PHE A 62 8.63 2.31 -18.00
C PHE A 62 7.75 1.39 -18.85
N TRP A 63 8.26 0.92 -19.98
CA TRP A 63 7.51 0.02 -20.88
C TRP A 63 7.21 -1.33 -20.24
N GLN A 64 8.15 -1.86 -19.46
CA GLN A 64 7.92 -3.08 -18.68
C GLN A 64 6.82 -2.90 -17.66
N LYS A 65 6.82 -1.76 -16.94
CA LYS A 65 5.75 -1.40 -15.99
C LYS A 65 4.41 -1.18 -16.69
N ALA A 66 4.40 -0.57 -17.86
CA ALA A 66 3.19 -0.38 -18.66
C ALA A 66 2.61 -1.73 -19.13
N LYS A 67 3.47 -2.64 -19.61
CA LYS A 67 3.07 -4.02 -19.97
C LYS A 67 2.54 -4.78 -18.77
N PHE A 68 3.23 -4.68 -17.61
CA PHE A 68 2.78 -5.26 -16.36
C PHE A 68 1.40 -4.71 -15.95
N ALA A 69 1.22 -3.39 -15.96
CA ALA A 69 -0.05 -2.76 -15.62
C ALA A 69 -1.20 -3.23 -16.53
N ARG A 70 -0.97 -3.32 -17.86
CA ARG A 70 -1.95 -3.86 -18.80
C ARG A 70 -2.30 -5.32 -18.50
N ASN A 71 -1.35 -6.13 -18.08
CA ASN A 71 -1.60 -7.53 -17.70
C ASN A 71 -2.48 -7.65 -16.44
N LEU A 72 -2.53 -6.62 -15.60
CA LEU A 72 -3.41 -6.58 -14.43
C LEU A 72 -4.88 -6.36 -14.80
N LYS A 73 -5.19 -5.90 -16.01
CA LYS A 73 -6.56 -5.73 -16.52
C LYS A 73 -7.39 -7.03 -16.37
N LYS A 74 -6.77 -8.18 -16.60
CA LYS A 74 -7.44 -9.50 -16.51
C LYS A 74 -8.08 -9.81 -15.16
N PHE A 75 -7.68 -9.11 -14.09
CA PHE A 75 -8.23 -9.31 -12.75
C PHE A 75 -9.50 -8.49 -12.47
N ASN A 76 -9.91 -7.59 -13.39
CA ASN A 76 -11.15 -6.82 -13.34
C ASN A 76 -11.38 -6.15 -11.98
N PHE A 77 -10.40 -5.35 -11.52
CA PHE A 77 -10.53 -4.64 -10.26
C PHE A 77 -11.62 -3.56 -10.32
N ASP A 78 -12.46 -3.49 -9.29
CA ASP A 78 -13.50 -2.47 -9.16
C ASP A 78 -12.93 -1.11 -8.77
N VAL A 79 -11.99 -1.11 -7.81
CA VAL A 79 -11.38 0.08 -7.23
C VAL A 79 -9.86 -0.02 -7.27
N GLY A 80 -9.23 1.05 -7.73
CA GLY A 80 -7.79 1.24 -7.70
C GLY A 80 -7.40 2.47 -6.89
N VAL A 81 -6.52 2.31 -5.93
CA VAL A 81 -5.97 3.41 -5.13
C VAL A 81 -4.49 3.57 -5.47
N VAL A 82 -4.05 4.77 -5.82
CA VAL A 82 -2.65 5.08 -6.09
C VAL A 82 -2.09 5.99 -5.00
N PHE A 83 -1.22 5.43 -4.14
CA PHE A 83 -0.57 6.17 -3.07
C PHE A 83 0.59 7.07 -3.55
N PRO A 84 1.46 6.66 -4.48
CA PRO A 84 2.47 7.54 -5.05
C PRO A 84 1.84 8.76 -5.74
N ASN A 85 2.51 9.91 -5.68
CA ASN A 85 1.97 11.19 -6.17
C ASN A 85 2.33 11.54 -7.62
N SER A 86 3.16 10.73 -8.29
CA SER A 86 3.63 11.02 -9.65
C SER A 86 2.56 10.77 -10.71
N PHE A 87 2.63 11.55 -11.80
CA PHE A 87 1.83 11.32 -13.00
C PHE A 87 1.98 9.87 -13.51
N GLY A 88 3.24 9.37 -13.59
CA GLY A 88 3.53 8.04 -14.08
C GLY A 88 2.83 6.93 -13.30
N SER A 89 2.67 7.06 -11.97
CA SER A 89 1.95 6.07 -11.16
C SER A 89 0.45 6.04 -11.46
N ALA A 90 -0.17 7.21 -11.64
CA ALA A 90 -1.58 7.31 -12.03
C ALA A 90 -1.80 6.80 -13.46
N PHE A 91 -0.85 7.07 -14.36
CA PHE A 91 -0.88 6.54 -15.72
C PHE A 91 -0.81 5.01 -15.72
N LEU A 92 0.10 4.41 -14.96
CA LEU A 92 0.18 2.95 -14.83
C LEU A 92 -1.13 2.37 -14.26
N LEU A 93 -1.72 3.02 -13.25
CA LEU A 93 -3.01 2.62 -12.73
C LEU A 93 -4.11 2.70 -13.82
N SER A 94 -4.11 3.72 -14.66
CA SER A 94 -5.11 3.85 -15.74
C SER A 94 -5.02 2.73 -16.77
N LEU A 95 -3.82 2.19 -17.03
CA LEU A 95 -3.60 1.07 -17.94
C LEU A 95 -4.20 -0.26 -17.44
N THR A 96 -4.53 -0.37 -16.17
CA THR A 96 -5.23 -1.54 -15.63
C THR A 96 -6.72 -1.53 -15.96
N GLU A 97 -7.24 -0.43 -16.52
CA GLU A 97 -8.64 -0.18 -16.85
C GLU A 97 -9.61 -0.29 -15.66
N VAL A 98 -9.09 -0.17 -14.44
CA VAL A 98 -9.94 -0.09 -13.25
C VAL A 98 -10.83 1.15 -13.34
N LYS A 99 -12.14 0.96 -13.07
CA LYS A 99 -13.14 2.00 -13.30
C LYS A 99 -13.07 3.12 -12.27
N CYS A 100 -12.89 2.78 -11.00
CA CYS A 100 -12.80 3.73 -9.90
C CYS A 100 -11.33 3.92 -9.51
N ARG A 101 -10.73 5.08 -9.83
CA ARG A 101 -9.32 5.41 -9.59
C ARG A 101 -9.21 6.56 -8.61
N LEU A 102 -8.70 6.25 -7.40
CA LEU A 102 -8.52 7.20 -6.31
C LEU A 102 -7.04 7.57 -6.15
N GLY A 103 -6.79 8.83 -5.86
CA GLY A 103 -5.45 9.35 -5.57
C GLY A 103 -5.47 10.86 -5.39
N TYR A 104 -4.37 11.45 -4.93
CA TYR A 104 -4.27 12.90 -4.83
C TYR A 104 -4.16 13.56 -6.20
N ASN A 105 -4.76 14.74 -6.38
CA ASN A 105 -4.73 15.55 -7.59
C ASN A 105 -3.40 16.35 -7.75
N THR A 106 -2.28 15.70 -7.53
CA THR A 106 -0.94 16.27 -7.67
C THR A 106 -0.37 15.96 -9.05
N ASP A 107 0.68 16.68 -9.47
CA ASP A 107 1.47 16.36 -10.65
C ASP A 107 0.65 16.22 -11.93
N ALA A 108 -0.34 17.10 -12.13
CA ALA A 108 -1.24 17.16 -13.29
C ALA A 108 -1.99 15.83 -13.62
N ARG A 109 -2.03 14.87 -12.67
CA ARG A 109 -2.61 13.54 -12.90
C ARG A 109 -4.13 13.44 -12.67
N GLU A 110 -4.78 14.56 -12.37
CA GLU A 110 -6.22 14.62 -12.12
C GLU A 110 -7.04 14.02 -13.25
N ILE A 111 -6.61 14.24 -14.51
CA ILE A 111 -7.25 13.68 -15.72
C ILE A 111 -7.23 12.16 -15.79
N LEU A 112 -6.32 11.50 -15.08
CA LEU A 112 -6.18 10.04 -15.03
C LEU A 112 -6.98 9.41 -13.87
N LEU A 113 -7.43 10.23 -12.92
CA LEU A 113 -8.18 9.79 -11.75
C LEU A 113 -9.67 10.02 -11.96
N THR A 114 -10.50 9.08 -11.53
CA THR A 114 -11.96 9.26 -11.56
C THR A 114 -12.48 9.92 -10.28
N HIS A 115 -11.74 9.75 -9.18
CA HIS A 115 -12.02 10.31 -7.86
C HIS A 115 -10.77 11.00 -7.31
N PRO A 116 -10.39 12.17 -7.87
CA PRO A 116 -9.23 12.91 -7.41
C PRO A 116 -9.49 13.51 -6.02
N VAL A 117 -8.58 13.28 -5.10
CA VAL A 117 -8.62 13.84 -3.75
C VAL A 117 -7.79 15.11 -3.71
N LYS A 118 -8.40 16.22 -3.30
CA LYS A 118 -7.68 17.50 -3.17
C LYS A 118 -6.70 17.44 -2.01
N THR A 119 -5.44 17.75 -2.30
CA THR A 119 -4.42 17.92 -1.26
C THR A 119 -4.40 19.36 -0.78
N THR A 120 -4.22 19.58 0.52
CA THR A 120 -4.05 20.89 1.12
C THR A 120 -2.62 21.05 1.63
N SER A 121 -2.16 22.30 1.78
CA SER A 121 -0.84 22.61 2.36
C SER A 121 -0.67 22.01 3.75
N ARG A 122 -1.77 21.94 4.52
CA ARG A 122 -1.81 21.31 5.84
C ARG A 122 -1.53 19.81 5.76
N LEU A 123 -2.13 19.09 4.79
CA LEU A 123 -1.90 17.67 4.58
C LEU A 123 -0.50 17.36 4.09
N LYS A 124 0.08 18.23 3.24
CA LYS A 124 1.49 18.10 2.80
C LYS A 124 2.49 18.27 3.94
N LYS A 125 2.15 19.09 4.95
CA LYS A 125 2.92 19.32 6.17
C LYS A 125 2.47 18.44 7.34
N ALA A 126 1.51 17.53 7.13
CA ALA A 126 0.97 16.69 8.19
C ALA A 126 2.10 15.91 8.86
N GLN A 127 2.22 16.12 10.16
CA GLN A 127 3.19 15.46 11.03
C GLN A 127 2.98 13.95 11.06
N TYR A 128 1.76 13.48 10.71
CA TYR A 128 1.37 12.07 10.64
C TYR A 128 1.09 11.66 9.20
N ARG A 129 2.07 11.05 8.55
CA ARG A 129 1.97 10.51 7.18
C ARG A 129 0.84 9.49 7.02
N VAL A 130 0.46 8.80 8.08
CA VAL A 130 -0.68 7.85 8.07
C VAL A 130 -1.98 8.56 7.72
N GLU A 131 -2.25 9.74 8.32
CA GLU A 131 -3.45 10.56 7.99
C GLU A 131 -3.48 10.97 6.51
N TYR A 132 -2.29 11.23 5.93
CA TYR A 132 -2.16 11.52 4.51
C TYR A 132 -2.67 10.35 3.66
N PHE A 133 -2.29 9.12 3.97
CA PHE A 133 -2.75 7.95 3.22
C PHE A 133 -4.23 7.66 3.45
N PHE A 134 -4.73 7.83 4.67
CA PHE A 134 -6.15 7.69 4.95
C PHE A 134 -7.03 8.66 4.18
N LYS A 135 -6.59 9.90 4.02
CA LYS A 135 -7.37 10.93 3.32
C LYS A 135 -7.69 10.55 1.87
N ILE A 136 -6.84 9.75 1.21
CA ILE A 136 -7.13 9.25 -0.15
C ILE A 136 -8.41 8.42 -0.15
N LEU A 137 -8.68 7.69 0.93
CA LEU A 137 -9.85 6.83 1.06
C LEU A 137 -11.10 7.56 1.55
N SER A 138 -11.03 8.87 1.79
CA SER A 138 -12.16 9.64 2.31
C SER A 138 -13.42 9.57 1.43
N SER A 139 -13.25 9.36 0.12
CA SER A 139 -14.36 9.16 -0.82
C SER A 139 -15.03 7.80 -0.69
N LEU A 140 -14.41 6.84 -0.02
CA LEU A 140 -14.99 5.53 0.27
C LEU A 140 -15.81 5.49 1.57
N LYS A 141 -16.01 6.66 2.23
CA LYS A 141 -16.75 6.79 3.49
C LYS A 141 -16.28 5.80 4.57
N LEU A 142 -14.98 5.58 4.62
CA LEU A 142 -14.38 4.78 5.68
C LEU A 142 -14.36 5.61 6.97
N ASP A 143 -14.77 5.00 8.06
CA ASP A 143 -14.62 5.56 9.39
C ASP A 143 -13.15 5.81 9.71
N THR A 144 -12.91 6.74 10.65
CA THR A 144 -11.55 7.11 11.06
C THR A 144 -10.75 5.87 11.43
N PRO A 145 -9.47 5.83 11.03
CA PRO A 145 -8.63 4.70 11.32
C PRO A 145 -8.53 4.44 12.82
N ASP A 146 -8.62 3.20 13.18
CA ASP A 146 -8.11 2.75 14.45
C ASP A 146 -6.62 3.12 14.53
N ARG A 147 -6.26 3.90 15.52
CA ARG A 147 -4.86 4.37 15.68
C ARG A 147 -3.96 3.26 16.23
N GLU A 148 -4.54 2.13 16.60
CA GLU A 148 -3.78 0.96 17.04
C GLU A 148 -3.17 0.27 15.83
N PHE A 149 -1.91 0.59 15.60
CA PHE A 149 -1.06 -0.10 14.64
C PHE A 149 -0.37 -1.26 15.38
N ALA A 150 -0.79 -2.47 15.07
CA ALA A 150 -0.01 -3.66 15.42
C ALA A 150 0.84 -4.04 14.19
N PRO A 151 2.17 -3.88 14.23
CA PRO A 151 3.04 -4.44 13.20
C PRO A 151 2.85 -5.96 13.20
N LEU A 152 2.60 -6.52 12.03
CA LEU A 152 2.54 -7.98 11.91
C LEU A 152 3.96 -8.51 11.79
N ILE A 153 4.41 -9.10 12.86
CA ILE A 153 5.59 -9.95 12.86
C ILE A 153 5.09 -11.34 12.43
N SER A 154 5.72 -11.95 11.41
CA SER A 154 5.40 -13.32 11.06
C SER A 154 5.73 -14.22 12.26
N GLN A 155 4.95 -15.28 12.50
CA GLN A 155 5.24 -16.22 13.60
C GLN A 155 6.66 -16.79 13.48
N GLU A 156 7.12 -17.03 12.26
CA GLU A 156 8.48 -17.49 11.96
C GLU A 156 9.53 -16.44 12.30
N GLY A 157 9.28 -15.17 11.97
CA GLY A 157 10.17 -14.05 12.33
C GLY A 157 10.22 -13.80 13.84
N ASP A 158 9.12 -13.99 14.57
CA ASP A 158 9.08 -13.87 16.02
C ASP A 158 9.88 -15.01 16.68
N ALA A 159 9.72 -16.25 16.21
CA ALA A 159 10.46 -17.41 16.72
C ALA A 159 11.98 -17.24 16.50
N THR A 160 12.39 -16.88 15.29
CA THR A 160 13.81 -16.65 14.95
C THR A 160 14.39 -15.49 15.75
N THR A 161 13.66 -14.40 15.93
CA THR A 161 14.12 -13.26 16.73
C THR A 161 14.29 -13.65 18.19
N ARG A 162 13.34 -14.42 18.77
CA ARG A 162 13.43 -14.90 20.15
C ARG A 162 14.66 -15.80 20.34
N GLU A 163 14.93 -16.71 19.40
CA GLU A 163 16.09 -17.59 19.44
C GLU A 163 17.38 -16.80 19.44
N VAL A 164 17.53 -15.85 18.52
CA VAL A 164 18.70 -14.96 18.45
C VAL A 164 18.86 -14.14 19.72
N LEU A 165 17.79 -13.58 20.29
CA LEU A 165 17.85 -12.80 21.51
C LEU A 165 18.18 -13.64 22.74
N LEU A 166 17.75 -14.91 22.79
CA LEU A 166 18.11 -15.86 23.83
C LEU A 166 19.61 -16.21 23.75
N ASP A 167 20.14 -16.50 22.55
CA ASP A 167 21.55 -16.79 22.33
C ASP A 167 22.45 -15.59 22.67
N MET A 168 21.99 -14.38 22.43
CA MET A 168 22.69 -13.15 22.81
C MET A 168 22.56 -12.81 24.30
N GLY A 169 21.81 -13.60 25.08
CA GLY A 169 21.59 -13.37 26.52
C GLY A 169 20.72 -12.14 26.86
N TRP A 170 20.02 -11.60 25.86
CA TRP A 170 19.19 -10.39 26.02
C TRP A 170 17.84 -10.66 26.66
N MET A 171 17.32 -11.87 26.55
CA MET A 171 16.11 -12.31 27.22
C MET A 171 16.44 -13.23 28.41
N LYS A 172 16.79 -12.65 29.55
CA LYS A 172 16.57 -13.33 30.82
C LYS A 172 15.10 -13.10 31.20
N THR A 173 14.30 -14.17 31.03
CA THR A 173 12.97 -14.38 31.65
C THR A 173 12.33 -13.13 32.27
N ARG A 174 11.61 -12.34 31.50
CA ARG A 174 10.49 -11.56 32.03
C ARG A 174 9.22 -12.20 31.44
N SER A 175 8.56 -13.00 32.28
CA SER A 175 7.14 -13.31 32.12
C SER A 175 6.38 -11.98 32.24
N PHE A 176 5.66 -11.61 31.21
CA PHE A 176 4.60 -10.61 31.24
C PHE A 176 3.27 -11.33 31.46
#